data_fe84efd7bb1337afcb10cbf57f83c1a7
#
_entry.id   fe84efd7bb1337afcb10cbf57f83c1a7
#
_cell.length_a   1.000
_cell.length_b   1.000
_cell.length_c   1.000
_cell.angle_alpha   90.00
_cell.angle_beta   90.00
_cell.angle_gamma   90.00
#
_symmetry.space_group_name_H-M   'P 1'
#
loop_
_entity.id
_entity.type
_entity.pdbx_description
1 polymer ?
#
loop_
_entity_poly.entity_id
_entity_poly.type
_entity_poly.pdbx_seq_one_letter_code
_entity_poly.pdbx_strand_id
1 'polypeptide(L)'
;MKTMTTLLAIAVVGLLFLAVIFLRQDRMLYFPARATVAGVASAGLQAWPSAQDFRGLVAEPAGPVRGTAIVFHGNAGHVGDRAFYAQALTPLGLRVILAEYPGYGPRAGALGEASFVADAEQTLLLAQRQYGGPLLVVGESLGAAVAAAAAAQQRELTAGLLLITPWDRLESVAAHHYAWLPVTWILRDRYDSVTHLASIARPVLVAVAGRDNIVPARFGSALYEALAEPKRLTVIDGAGHNDWVGHIDIAWWRDATRFLLGNLN
;
A
#
# COMPACT_ATOMS: atom_id res chain seq x y z
N MET A 1 49.73 18.61 6.55
CA MET A 1 49.58 17.42 5.64
C MET A 1 48.84 16.27 6.32
N LYS A 2 49.24 15.74 7.48
CA LYS A 2 48.57 14.57 8.13
C LYS A 2 47.10 14.82 8.44
N THR A 3 46.70 15.98 8.96
CA THR A 3 45.29 16.33 9.28
C THR A 3 44.39 16.38 8.04
N MET A 4 44.91 16.93 6.92
CA MET A 4 44.16 17.01 5.65
C MET A 4 43.95 15.60 5.04
N THR A 5 44.98 14.74 5.14
CA THR A 5 44.86 13.33 4.68
C THR A 5 43.85 12.56 5.51
N THR A 6 43.83 12.78 6.84
CA THR A 6 42.83 12.15 7.74
C THR A 6 41.42 12.62 7.43
N LEU A 7 41.18 13.92 7.24
CA LEU A 7 39.87 14.45 6.87
C LEU A 7 39.36 13.91 5.52
N LEU A 8 40.27 13.83 4.54
CA LEU A 8 39.94 13.25 3.24
C LEU A 8 39.57 11.77 3.36
N ALA A 9 40.31 11.00 4.16
CA ALA A 9 39.99 9.59 4.41
C ALA A 9 38.60 9.43 5.05
N ILE A 10 38.28 10.25 6.06
CA ILE A 10 36.95 10.24 6.70
C ILE A 10 35.83 10.56 5.69
N ALA A 11 36.04 11.59 4.86
CA ALA A 11 35.08 11.97 3.83
C ALA A 11 34.84 10.83 2.81
N VAL A 12 35.89 10.17 2.36
CA VAL A 12 35.82 9.03 1.43
C VAL A 12 35.05 7.86 2.07
N VAL A 13 35.37 7.52 3.32
CA VAL A 13 34.65 6.46 4.05
C VAL A 13 33.16 6.81 4.21
N GLY A 14 32.83 8.06 4.55
CA GLY A 14 31.46 8.54 4.64
C GLY A 14 30.70 8.43 3.31
N LEU A 15 31.34 8.83 2.21
CA LEU A 15 30.74 8.71 0.87
C LEU A 15 30.53 7.25 0.46
N LEU A 16 31.50 6.37 0.72
CA LEU A 16 31.35 4.94 0.45
C LEU A 16 30.22 4.32 1.28
N PHE A 17 30.07 4.71 2.53
CA PHE A 17 28.98 4.27 3.39
C PHE A 17 27.61 4.71 2.85
N LEU A 18 27.45 5.98 2.47
CA LEU A 18 26.23 6.49 1.84
C LEU A 18 25.94 5.78 0.51
N ALA A 19 26.97 5.51 -0.29
CA ALA A 19 26.81 4.75 -1.53
C ALA A 19 26.31 3.31 -1.27
N VAL A 20 26.81 2.63 -0.23
CA VAL A 20 26.32 1.30 0.17
C VAL A 20 24.86 1.36 0.59
N ILE A 21 24.46 2.34 1.40
CA ILE A 21 23.04 2.54 1.78
C ILE A 21 22.20 2.77 0.52
N PHE A 22 22.62 3.68 -0.36
CA PHE A 22 21.91 3.98 -1.61
C PHE A 22 21.71 2.74 -2.47
N LEU A 23 22.70 1.88 -2.61
CA LEU A 23 22.63 0.65 -3.40
C LEU A 23 21.83 -0.47 -2.74
N ARG A 24 21.63 -0.41 -1.42
CA ARG A 24 20.97 -1.46 -0.64
C ARG A 24 19.56 -1.10 -0.17
N GLN A 25 19.01 0.05 -0.57
CA GLN A 25 17.69 0.53 -0.11
C GLN A 25 16.57 -0.48 -0.34
N ASP A 26 16.58 -1.21 -1.47
CA ASP A 26 15.56 -2.21 -1.74
C ASP A 26 15.49 -3.28 -0.64
N ARG A 27 16.64 -3.68 -0.07
CA ARG A 27 16.71 -4.65 1.03
C ARG A 27 16.33 -4.07 2.39
N MET A 28 16.25 -2.75 2.50
CA MET A 28 15.83 -2.05 3.71
C MET A 28 14.33 -1.74 3.69
N LEU A 29 13.73 -1.65 2.50
CA LEU A 29 12.34 -1.26 2.34
C LEU A 29 11.44 -2.44 1.96
N TYR A 30 11.92 -3.40 1.16
CA TYR A 30 11.11 -4.49 0.61
C TYR A 30 11.51 -5.85 1.19
N PHE A 31 10.53 -6.59 1.71
CA PHE A 31 10.73 -7.88 2.36
C PHE A 31 9.85 -8.97 1.72
N PRO A 32 10.06 -9.29 0.43
CA PRO A 32 9.23 -10.26 -0.27
C PRO A 32 9.42 -11.68 0.28
N ALA A 33 8.34 -12.35 0.62
CA ALA A 33 8.32 -13.79 0.80
C ALA A 33 8.04 -14.47 -0.54
N ARG A 34 8.88 -15.44 -0.91
CA ARG A 34 8.69 -16.22 -2.14
C ARG A 34 7.74 -17.39 -1.89
N ALA A 35 6.84 -17.61 -2.83
CA ALA A 35 5.87 -18.69 -2.77
C ALA A 35 5.53 -19.16 -4.19
N THR A 36 4.88 -20.31 -4.30
CA THR A 36 4.25 -20.77 -5.56
C THR A 36 2.80 -20.27 -5.61
N VAL A 37 2.19 -20.30 -6.79
CA VAL A 37 0.75 -19.98 -6.95
C VAL A 37 -0.11 -20.87 -6.05
N ALA A 38 0.20 -22.16 -5.98
CA ALA A 38 -0.49 -23.08 -5.09
C ALA A 38 -0.23 -22.77 -3.58
N GLY A 39 0.96 -22.25 -3.25
CA GLY A 39 1.34 -21.90 -1.88
C GLY A 39 0.66 -20.64 -1.34
N VAL A 40 0.25 -19.72 -2.20
CA VAL A 40 -0.50 -18.52 -1.79
C VAL A 40 -2.01 -18.72 -1.81
N ALA A 41 -2.50 -19.76 -2.50
CA ALA A 41 -3.92 -20.08 -2.58
C ALA A 41 -4.46 -20.55 -1.23
N SER A 42 -5.68 -20.15 -0.92
CA SER A 42 -6.43 -20.61 0.26
C SER A 42 -7.92 -20.79 -0.10
N ALA A 43 -8.69 -21.39 0.81
CA ALA A 43 -10.11 -21.62 0.57
C ALA A 43 -10.84 -20.31 0.23
N GLY A 44 -11.59 -20.32 -0.86
CA GLY A 44 -12.33 -19.15 -1.36
C GLY A 44 -11.51 -18.11 -2.13
N LEU A 45 -10.20 -18.32 -2.30
CA LEU A 45 -9.32 -17.45 -3.09
C LEU A 45 -8.80 -18.20 -4.33
N GLN A 46 -8.99 -17.60 -5.49
CA GLN A 46 -8.55 -18.15 -6.78
C GLN A 46 -7.45 -17.28 -7.38
N ALA A 47 -6.54 -17.91 -8.14
CA ALA A 47 -5.51 -17.18 -8.88
C ALA A 47 -6.14 -16.21 -9.89
N TRP A 48 -5.71 -14.97 -9.90
CA TRP A 48 -6.23 -13.91 -10.76
C TRP A 48 -5.13 -13.23 -11.58
N PRO A 49 -5.37 -12.90 -12.87
CA PRO A 49 -6.54 -13.29 -13.68
C PRO A 49 -6.56 -14.77 -14.02
N SER A 50 -5.43 -15.47 -13.91
CA SER A 50 -5.27 -16.91 -14.06
C SER A 50 -4.02 -17.40 -13.32
N ALA A 51 -3.83 -18.71 -13.19
CA ALA A 51 -2.60 -19.28 -12.61
C ALA A 51 -1.36 -19.06 -13.49
N GLN A 52 -1.52 -18.95 -14.80
CA GLN A 52 -0.44 -18.73 -15.77
C GLN A 52 -0.02 -17.27 -15.84
N ASP A 53 -0.98 -16.35 -15.76
CA ASP A 53 -0.75 -14.89 -15.74
C ASP A 53 -1.11 -14.34 -14.35
N PHE A 54 -0.44 -14.87 -13.32
CA PHE A 54 -0.75 -14.56 -11.93
C PHE A 54 -0.39 -13.11 -11.58
N ARG A 55 -1.41 -12.34 -11.14
CA ARG A 55 -1.26 -10.97 -10.61
C ARG A 55 -1.73 -10.84 -9.18
N GLY A 56 -2.39 -11.88 -8.64
CA GLY A 56 -2.94 -11.88 -7.31
C GLY A 56 -3.97 -12.97 -7.09
N LEU A 57 -4.80 -12.78 -6.08
CA LEU A 57 -5.90 -13.68 -5.75
C LEU A 57 -7.22 -12.93 -5.84
N VAL A 58 -8.29 -13.64 -6.22
CA VAL A 58 -9.64 -13.09 -6.24
C VAL A 58 -10.58 -13.92 -5.38
N ALA A 59 -11.46 -13.23 -4.66
CA ALA A 59 -12.61 -13.80 -3.95
C ALA A 59 -13.90 -13.16 -4.45
N GLU A 60 -14.92 -13.98 -4.67
CA GLU A 60 -16.25 -13.54 -5.07
C GLU A 60 -17.20 -13.51 -3.86
N PRO A 61 -18.12 -12.53 -3.77
CA PRO A 61 -19.18 -12.57 -2.78
C PRO A 61 -20.18 -13.69 -3.09
N ALA A 62 -20.85 -14.21 -2.07
CA ALA A 62 -21.88 -15.24 -2.24
C ALA A 62 -23.16 -14.72 -2.92
N GLY A 63 -23.37 -13.40 -2.96
CA GLY A 63 -24.54 -12.71 -3.52
C GLY A 63 -24.16 -11.77 -4.68
N PRO A 64 -25.05 -10.84 -5.03
CA PRO A 64 -24.81 -9.87 -6.08
C PRO A 64 -23.54 -9.05 -5.83
N VAL A 65 -22.72 -8.88 -6.88
CA VAL A 65 -21.50 -8.04 -6.82
C VAL A 65 -21.89 -6.58 -6.95
N ARG A 66 -21.51 -5.77 -5.94
CA ARG A 66 -21.79 -4.33 -5.86
C ARG A 66 -20.62 -3.46 -6.31
N GLY A 67 -19.42 -4.05 -6.40
CA GLY A 67 -18.18 -3.40 -6.81
C GLY A 67 -17.01 -4.32 -6.59
N THR A 68 -15.82 -3.85 -6.96
CA THR A 68 -14.57 -4.61 -6.78
C THR A 68 -13.62 -3.84 -5.88
N ALA A 69 -13.19 -4.45 -4.77
CA ALA A 69 -12.10 -3.94 -3.94
C ALA A 69 -10.78 -4.51 -4.44
N ILE A 70 -9.80 -3.63 -4.68
CA ILE A 70 -8.43 -4.02 -5.08
C ILE A 70 -7.51 -3.63 -3.94
N VAL A 71 -6.84 -4.63 -3.35
CA VAL A 71 -6.03 -4.48 -2.14
C VAL A 71 -4.55 -4.58 -2.50
N PHE A 72 -3.79 -3.55 -2.14
CA PHE A 72 -2.33 -3.50 -2.20
C PHE A 72 -1.77 -3.64 -0.79
N HIS A 73 -1.00 -4.69 -0.55
CA HIS A 73 -0.51 -5.05 0.79
C HIS A 73 0.74 -4.27 1.21
N GLY A 74 1.14 -4.39 2.47
CA GLY A 74 2.35 -3.81 3.02
C GLY A 74 3.65 -4.39 2.44
N ASN A 75 4.78 -3.91 2.94
CA ASN A 75 6.11 -4.20 2.40
C ASN A 75 6.65 -5.60 2.67
N ALA A 76 5.99 -6.42 3.50
CA ALA A 76 6.45 -7.75 3.90
C ALA A 76 5.45 -8.85 3.55
N GLY A 77 5.96 -10.07 3.34
CA GLY A 77 5.14 -11.26 3.10
C GLY A 77 4.76 -11.46 1.64
N HIS A 78 3.56 -11.90 1.40
CA HIS A 78 2.95 -12.09 0.08
C HIS A 78 1.41 -11.99 0.17
N VAL A 79 0.74 -12.00 -0.96
CA VAL A 79 -0.72 -11.85 -1.07
C VAL A 79 -1.51 -12.88 -0.26
N GLY A 80 -1.02 -14.10 -0.09
CA GLY A 80 -1.67 -15.16 0.70
C GLY A 80 -1.86 -14.81 2.18
N ASP A 81 -1.02 -13.90 2.72
CA ASP A 81 -1.10 -13.44 4.12
C ASP A 81 -2.27 -12.44 4.33
N ARG A 82 -2.99 -12.09 3.27
CA ARG A 82 -4.00 -11.01 3.28
C ARG A 82 -5.43 -11.51 3.06
N ALA A 83 -5.68 -12.82 3.26
CA ALA A 83 -7.00 -13.43 3.09
C ALA A 83 -8.11 -12.77 3.94
N PHE A 84 -7.75 -12.14 5.06
CA PHE A 84 -8.68 -11.44 5.95
C PHE A 84 -9.43 -10.28 5.26
N TYR A 85 -8.83 -9.62 4.25
CA TYR A 85 -9.56 -8.61 3.46
C TYR A 85 -10.73 -9.23 2.69
N ALA A 86 -10.52 -10.40 2.10
CA ALA A 86 -11.60 -11.11 1.42
C ALA A 86 -12.70 -11.52 2.41
N GLN A 87 -12.32 -12.03 3.59
CA GLN A 87 -13.27 -12.39 4.65
C GLN A 87 -14.08 -11.19 5.15
N ALA A 88 -13.49 -10.00 5.18
CA ALA A 88 -14.16 -8.78 5.63
C ALA A 88 -15.08 -8.17 4.57
N LEU A 89 -14.65 -8.16 3.30
CA LEU A 89 -15.30 -7.37 2.26
C LEU A 89 -16.27 -8.17 1.38
N THR A 90 -16.08 -9.49 1.19
CA THR A 90 -17.03 -10.28 0.40
C THR A 90 -18.42 -10.36 1.03
N PRO A 91 -18.61 -10.43 2.39
CA PRO A 91 -19.93 -10.36 3.00
C PRO A 91 -20.65 -9.02 2.76
N LEU A 92 -19.91 -7.96 2.37
CA LEU A 92 -20.47 -6.65 2.04
C LEU A 92 -20.88 -6.54 0.55
N GLY A 93 -20.75 -7.63 -0.21
CA GLY A 93 -21.08 -7.68 -1.63
C GLY A 93 -19.95 -7.20 -2.55
N LEU A 94 -18.72 -7.12 -2.06
CA LEU A 94 -17.58 -6.75 -2.88
C LEU A 94 -16.83 -7.99 -3.38
N ARG A 95 -16.53 -8.03 -4.68
CA ARG A 95 -15.43 -8.85 -5.19
C ARG A 95 -14.14 -8.29 -4.62
N VAL A 96 -13.22 -9.15 -4.21
CA VAL A 96 -11.94 -8.72 -3.64
C VAL A 96 -10.80 -9.27 -4.47
N ILE A 97 -9.97 -8.37 -5.01
CA ILE A 97 -8.71 -8.71 -5.66
C ILE A 97 -7.59 -8.34 -4.68
N LEU A 98 -6.85 -9.34 -4.23
CA LEU A 98 -5.63 -9.17 -3.46
C LEU A 98 -4.48 -9.12 -4.46
N ALA A 99 -3.94 -7.93 -4.74
CA ALA A 99 -2.88 -7.74 -5.72
C ALA A 99 -1.52 -8.15 -5.15
N GLU A 100 -0.73 -8.88 -5.96
CA GLU A 100 0.65 -9.25 -5.65
C GLU A 100 1.62 -8.36 -6.41
N TYR A 101 2.71 -7.94 -5.78
CA TYR A 101 3.72 -7.11 -6.43
C TYR A 101 4.68 -7.91 -7.31
N PRO A 102 5.28 -7.27 -8.36
CA PRO A 102 6.46 -7.80 -9.00
C PRO A 102 7.55 -8.10 -7.95
N GLY A 103 8.17 -9.28 -8.06
CA GLY A 103 9.20 -9.69 -7.09
C GLY A 103 8.69 -10.30 -5.78
N TYR A 104 7.37 -10.35 -5.53
CA TYR A 104 6.75 -10.96 -4.35
C TYR A 104 6.04 -12.27 -4.72
N GLY A 105 5.83 -13.14 -3.73
CA GLY A 105 5.11 -14.40 -3.91
C GLY A 105 5.61 -15.19 -5.12
N PRO A 106 4.69 -15.61 -6.01
CA PRO A 106 5.05 -16.33 -7.24
C PRO A 106 5.57 -15.43 -8.36
N ARG A 107 5.47 -14.10 -8.24
CA ARG A 107 5.77 -13.19 -9.35
C ARG A 107 7.25 -12.88 -9.47
N ALA A 108 7.77 -12.90 -10.70
CA ALA A 108 9.05 -12.30 -11.04
C ALA A 108 8.87 -10.78 -11.27
N GLY A 109 9.96 -10.04 -11.20
CA GLY A 109 9.97 -8.61 -11.51
C GLY A 109 10.87 -7.81 -10.59
N ALA A 110 11.02 -6.53 -10.90
CA ALA A 110 11.83 -5.60 -10.13
C ALA A 110 11.07 -5.07 -8.92
N LEU A 111 11.79 -4.87 -7.82
CA LEU A 111 11.30 -4.13 -6.67
C LEU A 111 11.42 -2.62 -6.95
N GLY A 112 10.60 -1.81 -6.28
CA GLY A 112 10.70 -0.36 -6.32
C GLY A 112 9.39 0.33 -6.70
N GLU A 113 9.30 1.60 -6.37
CA GLU A 113 8.11 2.44 -6.55
C GLU A 113 7.62 2.42 -8.00
N ALA A 114 8.49 2.68 -8.96
CA ALA A 114 8.12 2.75 -10.38
C ALA A 114 7.51 1.43 -10.88
N SER A 115 8.09 0.28 -10.47
CA SER A 115 7.59 -1.05 -10.84
C SER A 115 6.23 -1.32 -10.21
N PHE A 116 6.07 -1.02 -8.92
CA PHE A 116 4.84 -1.32 -8.19
C PHE A 116 3.69 -0.44 -8.63
N VAL A 117 3.94 0.85 -8.85
CA VAL A 117 2.91 1.80 -9.33
C VAL A 117 2.45 1.44 -10.73
N ALA A 118 3.38 1.19 -11.65
CA ALA A 118 3.02 0.78 -13.01
C ALA A 118 2.22 -0.54 -13.04
N ASP A 119 2.59 -1.51 -12.20
CA ASP A 119 1.86 -2.78 -12.09
C ASP A 119 0.48 -2.58 -11.44
N ALA A 120 0.38 -1.71 -10.43
CA ALA A 120 -0.89 -1.38 -9.79
C ALA A 120 -1.87 -0.73 -10.77
N GLU A 121 -1.40 0.20 -11.61
CA GLU A 121 -2.22 0.78 -12.68
C GLU A 121 -2.76 -0.27 -13.64
N GLN A 122 -1.88 -1.19 -14.10
CA GLN A 122 -2.29 -2.28 -14.97
C GLN A 122 -3.32 -3.19 -14.30
N THR A 123 -3.20 -3.38 -12.99
CA THR A 123 -4.13 -4.16 -12.17
C THR A 123 -5.51 -3.48 -12.12
N LEU A 124 -5.58 -2.15 -11.90
CA LEU A 124 -6.83 -1.38 -11.95
C LEU A 124 -7.49 -1.47 -13.33
N LEU A 125 -6.72 -1.25 -14.40
CA LEU A 125 -7.21 -1.33 -15.77
C LEU A 125 -7.72 -2.73 -16.13
N LEU A 126 -7.03 -3.78 -15.70
CA LEU A 126 -7.43 -5.16 -15.95
C LEU A 126 -8.73 -5.50 -15.21
N ALA A 127 -8.82 -5.13 -13.93
CA ALA A 127 -10.03 -5.34 -13.14
C ALA A 127 -11.22 -4.61 -13.75
N GLN A 128 -11.04 -3.37 -14.19
CA GLN A 128 -12.09 -2.59 -14.87
C GLN A 128 -12.55 -3.24 -16.18
N ARG A 129 -11.61 -3.72 -16.99
CA ARG A 129 -11.95 -4.41 -18.26
C ARG A 129 -12.68 -5.73 -18.04
N GLN A 130 -12.29 -6.46 -17.00
CA GLN A 130 -12.84 -7.80 -16.74
C GLN A 130 -14.21 -7.74 -16.04
N TYR A 131 -14.39 -6.78 -15.13
CA TYR A 131 -15.54 -6.79 -14.23
C TYR A 131 -16.43 -5.54 -14.35
N GLY A 132 -15.87 -4.41 -14.79
CA GLY A 132 -16.59 -3.14 -14.77
C GLY A 132 -16.92 -2.66 -13.35
N GLY A 133 -17.84 -1.70 -13.26
CA GLY A 133 -18.37 -1.21 -11.99
C GLY A 133 -17.40 -0.35 -11.19
N PRO A 134 -17.80 0.06 -9.97
CA PRO A 134 -16.97 0.90 -9.13
C PRO A 134 -15.80 0.10 -8.55
N LEU A 135 -14.59 0.70 -8.60
CA LEU A 135 -13.39 0.16 -7.97
C LEU A 135 -13.12 0.87 -6.64
N LEU A 136 -13.10 0.11 -5.55
CA LEU A 136 -12.59 0.52 -4.25
C LEU A 136 -11.11 0.16 -4.19
N VAL A 137 -10.24 1.16 -4.11
CA VAL A 137 -8.79 0.94 -4.00
C VAL A 137 -8.40 0.95 -2.54
N VAL A 138 -7.78 -0.12 -2.07
CA VAL A 138 -7.38 -0.31 -0.67
C VAL A 138 -5.87 -0.48 -0.62
N GLY A 139 -5.21 0.23 0.29
CA GLY A 139 -3.77 0.09 0.51
C GLY A 139 -3.41 0.03 1.97
N GLU A 140 -2.44 -0.83 2.33
CA GLU A 140 -1.92 -1.01 3.66
C GLU A 140 -0.45 -0.63 3.71
N SER A 141 -0.06 0.32 4.56
CA SER A 141 1.34 0.73 4.75
C SER A 141 2.00 1.13 3.40
N LEU A 142 3.03 0.40 2.93
CA LEU A 142 3.59 0.58 1.58
C LEU A 142 2.50 0.57 0.51
N GLY A 143 1.56 -0.36 0.62
CA GLY A 143 0.44 -0.47 -0.30
C GLY A 143 -0.49 0.74 -0.32
N ALA A 144 -0.55 1.51 0.77
CA ALA A 144 -1.31 2.76 0.78
C ALA A 144 -0.68 3.81 -0.17
N ALA A 145 0.64 3.88 -0.22
CA ALA A 145 1.34 4.77 -1.14
C ALA A 145 1.24 4.31 -2.61
N VAL A 146 1.32 2.99 -2.85
CA VAL A 146 1.09 2.40 -4.18
C VAL A 146 -0.35 2.66 -4.64
N ALA A 147 -1.34 2.44 -3.76
CA ALA A 147 -2.74 2.71 -4.01
C ALA A 147 -2.99 4.19 -4.34
N ALA A 148 -2.38 5.10 -3.57
CA ALA A 148 -2.46 6.54 -3.80
C ALA A 148 -1.96 6.94 -5.19
N ALA A 149 -0.79 6.43 -5.58
CA ALA A 149 -0.20 6.72 -6.88
C ALA A 149 -1.03 6.15 -8.05
N ALA A 150 -1.44 4.87 -7.97
CA ALA A 150 -2.23 4.22 -8.99
C ALA A 150 -3.62 4.86 -9.14
N ALA A 151 -4.29 5.18 -8.02
CA ALA A 151 -5.58 5.85 -8.03
C ALA A 151 -5.51 7.25 -8.64
N ALA A 152 -4.44 8.00 -8.37
CA ALA A 152 -4.24 9.33 -8.97
C ALA A 152 -4.13 9.27 -10.49
N GLN A 153 -3.47 8.26 -11.04
CA GLN A 153 -3.33 8.05 -12.48
C GLN A 153 -4.62 7.48 -13.10
N GLN A 154 -5.36 6.67 -12.36
CA GLN A 154 -6.62 6.04 -12.80
C GLN A 154 -7.83 6.57 -12.02
N ARG A 155 -7.88 7.90 -11.80
CA ARG A 155 -8.91 8.57 -10.98
C ARG A 155 -10.33 8.32 -11.44
N GLU A 156 -10.55 8.18 -12.76
CA GLU A 156 -11.87 7.95 -13.32
C GLU A 156 -12.40 6.54 -13.02
N LEU A 157 -11.49 5.58 -12.80
CA LEU A 157 -11.84 4.21 -12.43
C LEU A 157 -12.03 4.05 -10.91
N THR A 158 -11.45 4.96 -10.12
CA THR A 158 -11.44 4.89 -8.66
C THR A 158 -12.72 5.51 -8.11
N ALA A 159 -13.53 4.72 -7.43
CA ALA A 159 -14.74 5.19 -6.75
C ALA A 159 -14.45 5.73 -5.34
N GLY A 160 -13.44 5.17 -4.66
CA GLY A 160 -12.98 5.62 -3.35
C GLY A 160 -11.68 4.94 -2.95
N LEU A 161 -10.98 5.51 -1.95
CA LEU A 161 -9.71 4.99 -1.42
C LEU A 161 -9.81 4.71 0.07
N LEU A 162 -9.34 3.54 0.49
CA LEU A 162 -9.08 3.19 1.88
C LEU A 162 -7.57 3.05 2.09
N LEU A 163 -7.00 3.93 2.89
CA LEU A 163 -5.57 3.96 3.20
C LEU A 163 -5.36 3.60 4.67
N ILE A 164 -4.77 2.44 4.94
CA ILE A 164 -4.57 1.88 6.27
C ILE A 164 -3.11 2.03 6.67
N THR A 165 -2.84 2.61 7.82
CA THR A 165 -1.49 2.92 8.32
C THR A 165 -0.61 3.64 7.29
N PRO A 166 -1.15 4.65 6.56
CA PRO A 166 -0.42 5.33 5.51
C PRO A 166 0.57 6.35 6.07
N TRP A 167 1.41 6.83 5.18
CA TRP A 167 2.24 8.02 5.41
C TRP A 167 1.96 9.12 4.38
N ASP A 168 2.37 10.33 4.71
CA ASP A 168 2.41 11.50 3.83
C ASP A 168 3.45 11.33 2.71
N ARG A 169 4.72 11.05 3.13
CA ARG A 169 5.88 10.78 2.26
C ARG A 169 6.77 9.74 2.91
N LEU A 170 7.37 8.85 2.12
CA LEU A 170 8.35 7.90 2.64
C LEU A 170 9.54 8.61 3.32
N GLU A 171 9.89 9.80 2.81
CA GLU A 171 10.93 10.64 3.40
C GLU A 171 10.65 10.98 4.86
N SER A 172 9.40 11.29 5.22
CA SER A 172 9.00 11.62 6.60
C SER A 172 9.23 10.43 7.54
N VAL A 173 8.88 9.23 7.11
CA VAL A 173 9.10 7.99 7.86
C VAL A 173 10.60 7.67 7.96
N ALA A 174 11.32 7.77 6.86
CA ALA A 174 12.77 7.51 6.83
C ALA A 174 13.54 8.51 7.72
N ALA A 175 13.20 9.79 7.68
CA ALA A 175 13.80 10.81 8.54
C ALA A 175 13.49 10.58 10.03
N HIS A 176 12.33 10.02 10.35
CA HIS A 176 11.99 9.66 11.72
C HIS A 176 12.86 8.53 12.27
N HIS A 177 13.07 7.47 11.48
CA HIS A 177 13.85 6.31 11.92
C HIS A 177 15.37 6.49 11.76
N TYR A 178 15.79 7.31 10.79
CA TYR A 178 17.18 7.51 10.40
C TYR A 178 17.56 9.00 10.38
N ALA A 179 17.24 9.72 11.48
CA ALA A 179 17.45 11.17 11.58
C ALA A 179 18.92 11.62 11.36
N TRP A 180 19.87 10.71 11.50
CA TRP A 180 21.30 10.94 11.26
C TRP A 180 21.73 10.80 9.80
N LEU A 181 20.83 10.29 8.91
CA LEU A 181 21.07 10.16 7.48
C LEU A 181 20.48 11.35 6.71
N PRO A 182 21.12 11.80 5.64
CA PRO A 182 20.57 12.79 4.73
C PRO A 182 19.54 12.16 3.77
N VAL A 183 18.44 11.62 4.34
CA VAL A 183 17.44 10.80 3.61
C VAL A 183 16.86 11.50 2.40
N THR A 184 16.59 12.82 2.49
CA THR A 184 16.08 13.64 1.38
C THR A 184 16.92 13.50 0.11
N TRP A 185 18.24 13.31 0.25
CA TRP A 185 19.18 13.31 -0.87
C TRP A 185 19.48 11.92 -1.39
N ILE A 186 19.38 10.91 -0.53
CA ILE A 186 19.76 9.54 -0.88
C ILE A 186 18.59 8.63 -1.17
N LEU A 187 17.35 9.01 -0.77
CA LEU A 187 16.17 8.17 -0.96
C LEU A 187 15.81 8.10 -2.46
N ARG A 188 15.74 6.88 -3.02
CA ARG A 188 15.38 6.63 -4.42
C ARG A 188 13.88 6.62 -4.63
N ASP A 189 13.20 5.79 -3.86
CA ASP A 189 11.75 5.69 -3.88
C ASP A 189 11.16 6.76 -2.97
N ARG A 190 10.21 7.52 -3.46
CA ARG A 190 9.68 8.71 -2.76
C ARG A 190 8.34 8.45 -2.09
N TYR A 191 7.47 7.70 -2.77
CA TYR A 191 6.11 7.41 -2.31
C TYR A 191 5.44 8.65 -1.69
N ASP A 192 5.35 9.72 -2.49
CA ASP A 192 4.77 11.00 -2.07
C ASP A 192 3.25 10.94 -2.22
N SER A 193 2.57 10.40 -1.21
CA SER A 193 1.11 10.26 -1.20
C SER A 193 0.40 11.61 -1.25
N VAL A 194 0.98 12.66 -0.66
CA VAL A 194 0.41 14.01 -0.68
C VAL A 194 0.34 14.55 -2.11
N THR A 195 1.44 14.45 -2.85
CA THR A 195 1.48 14.92 -4.24
C THR A 195 0.54 14.10 -5.12
N HIS A 196 0.52 12.77 -4.97
CA HIS A 196 -0.36 11.91 -5.75
C HIS A 196 -1.84 12.22 -5.51
N LEU A 197 -2.25 12.44 -4.28
CA LEU A 197 -3.66 12.64 -3.92
C LEU A 197 -4.12 14.11 -3.96
N ALA A 198 -3.26 15.06 -4.29
CA ALA A 198 -3.59 16.49 -4.29
C ALA A 198 -4.81 16.85 -5.17
N SER A 199 -5.07 16.07 -6.23
CA SER A 199 -6.17 16.27 -7.16
C SER A 199 -7.19 15.13 -7.21
N ILE A 200 -7.17 14.24 -6.21
CA ILE A 200 -8.11 13.12 -6.16
C ILE A 200 -9.50 13.59 -5.69
N ALA A 201 -10.39 13.87 -6.59
CA ALA A 201 -11.75 14.28 -6.26
C ALA A 201 -12.65 13.06 -5.96
N ARG A 202 -12.22 12.17 -5.08
CA ARG A 202 -12.91 10.94 -4.66
C ARG A 202 -12.88 10.81 -3.15
N PRO A 203 -13.83 10.10 -2.53
CA PRO A 203 -13.79 9.85 -1.09
C PRO A 203 -12.52 9.10 -0.67
N VAL A 204 -11.82 9.62 0.33
CA VAL A 204 -10.62 9.01 0.91
C VAL A 204 -10.83 8.78 2.41
N LEU A 205 -10.70 7.54 2.86
CA LEU A 205 -10.65 7.20 4.27
C LEU A 205 -9.22 6.87 4.65
N VAL A 206 -8.67 7.63 5.59
CA VAL A 206 -7.36 7.42 6.20
C VAL A 206 -7.57 6.75 7.55
N ALA A 207 -7.06 5.53 7.73
CA ALA A 207 -7.11 4.80 8.99
C ALA A 207 -5.71 4.71 9.58
N VAL A 208 -5.49 5.30 10.75
CA VAL A 208 -4.19 5.28 11.44
C VAL A 208 -4.25 4.41 12.69
N ALA A 209 -3.21 3.65 12.97
CA ALA A 209 -3.10 2.88 14.19
C ALA A 209 -2.56 3.76 15.33
N GLY A 210 -3.29 3.79 16.46
CA GLY A 210 -3.04 4.75 17.54
C GLY A 210 -1.70 4.54 18.28
N ARG A 211 -1.14 3.32 18.24
CA ARG A 211 0.15 2.97 18.84
C ARG A 211 1.19 2.51 17.81
N ASP A 212 1.07 3.00 16.58
CA ASP A 212 1.99 2.66 15.50
C ASP A 212 3.39 3.21 15.78
N ASN A 213 4.37 2.31 15.92
CA ASN A 213 5.78 2.64 16.11
C ASN A 213 6.63 2.43 14.84
N ILE A 214 6.03 1.91 13.76
CA ILE A 214 6.66 1.74 12.44
C ILE A 214 6.32 2.95 11.55
N VAL A 215 5.04 3.27 11.43
CA VAL A 215 4.55 4.48 10.77
C VAL A 215 3.72 5.30 11.77
N PRO A 216 4.35 6.12 12.61
CA PRO A 216 3.62 6.92 13.60
C PRO A 216 2.40 7.62 13.03
N ALA A 217 1.27 7.54 13.75
CA ALA A 217 -0.06 8.02 13.32
C ALA A 217 -0.04 9.47 12.79
N ARG A 218 0.90 10.31 13.26
CA ARG A 218 1.05 11.69 12.78
C ARG A 218 1.33 11.80 11.29
N PHE A 219 1.97 10.80 10.64
CA PHE A 219 2.22 10.83 9.20
C PHE A 219 0.96 10.57 8.39
N GLY A 220 0.13 9.62 8.83
CA GLY A 220 -1.20 9.43 8.23
C GLY A 220 -2.12 10.62 8.49
N SER A 221 -2.04 11.24 9.66
CA SER A 221 -2.77 12.47 9.97
C SER A 221 -2.31 13.64 9.09
N ALA A 222 -1.00 13.79 8.85
CA ALA A 222 -0.46 14.81 7.95
C ALA A 222 -0.95 14.59 6.49
N LEU A 223 -1.03 13.33 6.05
CA LEU A 223 -1.66 13.01 4.77
C LEU A 223 -3.12 13.46 4.75
N TYR A 224 -3.90 13.07 5.78
CA TYR A 224 -5.31 13.45 5.87
C TYR A 224 -5.51 14.96 5.79
N GLU A 225 -4.71 15.76 6.52
CA GLU A 225 -4.83 17.22 6.47
C GLU A 225 -4.59 17.79 5.07
N ALA A 226 -3.71 17.18 4.29
CA ALA A 226 -3.39 17.60 2.92
C ALA A 226 -4.44 17.21 1.87
N LEU A 227 -5.38 16.30 2.18
CA LEU A 227 -6.41 15.86 1.24
C LEU A 227 -7.53 16.89 1.09
N ALA A 228 -8.12 16.94 -0.11
CA ALA A 228 -9.41 17.62 -0.34
C ALA A 228 -10.59 16.77 0.14
N GLU A 229 -11.74 17.42 0.35
CA GLU A 229 -13.00 16.71 0.63
C GLU A 229 -13.51 15.97 -0.64
N PRO A 230 -14.22 14.84 -0.49
CA PRO A 230 -14.64 14.22 0.78
C PRO A 230 -13.56 13.33 1.39
N LYS A 231 -13.22 13.56 2.64
CA LYS A 231 -12.21 12.80 3.39
C LYS A 231 -12.69 12.41 4.78
N ARG A 232 -12.13 11.34 5.33
CA ARG A 232 -12.40 10.90 6.71
C ARG A 232 -11.11 10.38 7.34
N LEU A 233 -10.87 10.74 8.60
CA LEU A 233 -9.83 10.15 9.43
C LEU A 233 -10.46 9.21 10.45
N THR A 234 -9.89 8.01 10.62
CA THR A 234 -10.23 7.08 11.69
C THR A 234 -8.96 6.71 12.44
N VAL A 235 -8.96 6.87 13.74
CA VAL A 235 -7.91 6.36 14.63
C VAL A 235 -8.36 4.99 15.13
N ILE A 236 -7.56 3.95 14.89
CA ILE A 236 -7.79 2.61 15.42
C ILE A 236 -7.10 2.56 16.78
N ASP A 237 -7.87 2.80 17.84
CA ASP A 237 -7.35 2.92 19.20
C ASP A 237 -6.68 1.65 19.68
N GLY A 238 -5.54 1.78 20.34
CA GLY A 238 -4.79 0.67 20.90
C GLY A 238 -4.03 -0.18 19.88
N ALA A 239 -4.29 -0.02 18.59
CA ALA A 239 -3.65 -0.76 17.50
C ALA A 239 -2.21 -0.32 17.25
N GLY A 240 -1.32 -1.28 16.98
CA GLY A 240 -0.02 -1.08 16.37
C GLY A 240 -0.08 -1.26 14.86
N HIS A 241 1.10 -1.19 14.20
CA HIS A 241 1.19 -1.24 12.74
C HIS A 241 0.69 -2.54 12.12
N ASN A 242 0.93 -3.68 12.77
CA ASN A 242 0.68 -5.00 12.19
C ASN A 242 -0.52 -5.74 12.81
N ASP A 243 -1.13 -5.21 13.85
CA ASP A 243 -2.23 -5.85 14.57
C ASP A 243 -3.56 -5.09 14.47
N TRP A 244 -3.59 -4.00 13.70
CA TRP A 244 -4.76 -3.13 13.53
C TRP A 244 -6.04 -3.90 13.15
N VAL A 245 -5.91 -4.97 12.37
CA VAL A 245 -7.06 -5.80 11.94
C VAL A 245 -7.79 -6.45 13.12
N GLY A 246 -7.08 -6.76 14.19
CA GLY A 246 -7.66 -7.30 15.43
C GLY A 246 -8.42 -6.27 16.28
N HIS A 247 -8.34 -4.99 15.94
CA HIS A 247 -8.98 -3.88 16.66
C HIS A 247 -10.21 -3.31 15.94
N ILE A 248 -10.59 -3.89 14.81
CA ILE A 248 -11.78 -3.48 14.04
C ILE A 248 -12.68 -4.68 13.77
N ASP A 249 -13.95 -4.40 13.52
CA ASP A 249 -14.97 -5.40 13.29
C ASP A 249 -15.70 -5.22 11.93
N ILE A 250 -16.66 -6.07 11.64
CA ILE A 250 -17.46 -5.97 10.41
C ILE A 250 -18.29 -4.70 10.34
N ALA A 251 -18.62 -4.09 11.48
CA ALA A 251 -19.37 -2.82 11.49
C ALA A 251 -18.46 -1.68 10.98
N TRP A 252 -17.19 -1.68 11.38
CA TRP A 252 -16.19 -0.74 10.87
C TRP A 252 -16.03 -0.87 9.34
N TRP A 253 -15.88 -2.10 8.83
CA TRP A 253 -15.77 -2.34 7.38
C TRP A 253 -16.99 -1.87 6.61
N ARG A 254 -18.19 -2.10 7.16
CA ARG A 254 -19.45 -1.66 6.56
C ARG A 254 -19.56 -0.13 6.52
N ASP A 255 -19.17 0.56 7.59
CA ASP A 255 -19.19 2.02 7.66
C ASP A 255 -18.15 2.63 6.70
N ALA A 256 -16.92 2.09 6.68
CA ALA A 256 -15.88 2.48 5.75
C ALA A 256 -16.34 2.33 4.28
N THR A 257 -16.88 1.17 3.94
CA THR A 257 -17.37 0.88 2.57
C THR A 257 -18.51 1.83 2.19
N ARG A 258 -19.45 2.10 3.10
CA ARG A 258 -20.57 3.04 2.87
C ARG A 258 -20.07 4.46 2.62
N PHE A 259 -19.09 4.92 3.37
CA PHE A 259 -18.49 6.24 3.15
C PHE A 259 -17.82 6.34 1.77
N LEU A 260 -17.05 5.32 1.38
CA LEU A 260 -16.22 5.33 0.19
C LEU A 260 -16.99 5.10 -1.12
N LEU A 261 -18.07 4.32 -1.08
CA LEU A 261 -18.84 3.92 -2.27
C LEU A 261 -20.27 4.44 -2.27
N GLY A 262 -20.70 5.11 -1.19
CA GLY A 262 -22.10 5.48 -0.99
C GLY A 262 -22.97 4.27 -0.66
N ASN A 263 -24.29 4.46 -0.71
CA ASN A 263 -25.21 3.34 -0.63
C ASN A 263 -25.18 2.62 -1.99
N LEU A 264 -24.41 1.57 -2.08
CA LEU A 264 -24.47 0.65 -3.22
C LEU A 264 -25.85 -0.06 -3.17
N ASN A 265 -26.80 0.46 -3.90
CA ASN A 265 -28.14 -0.16 -4.07
C ASN A 265 -28.05 -1.33 -5.03
#